data_718b0be66141ac557b77fc0f4bab112e
#
_entry.id   718b0be66141ac557b77fc0f4bab112e
#
_cell.length_a   1.000
_cell.length_b   1.000
_cell.length_c   1.000
_cell.angle_alpha   90.00
_cell.angle_beta   90.00
_cell.angle_gamma   90.00
#
_symmetry.space_group_name_H-M   'P 1'
#
loop_
_entity.id
_entity.type
_entity.pdbx_description
1 polymer ?
#
loop_
_entity_poly.entity_id
_entity_poly.type
_entity_poly.pdbx_seq_one_letter_code
_entity_poly.pdbx_strand_id
1 'polypeptide(L)'
;MRRSAERILTTHCGRLPDPSTMGAFEQARASGDEVRAAELLGDGVREIVREQRERGVDVIGDGEFHKPAFRDPDYYLGRWSGITQVEAGADEPTWFGGRSPETLDPRFERFFEFVEEHGIFPDTGARRSLAASHRLTVVGPLAYRGQDVIRGELELVRRAFEMAGVDHTETFYPQLAPGWLGHFVFDEHHASAEERWYALAEAWRGEYEAVVEAGFILQLDDPALADKYYMFNPPLSVADYRRDAALRVEATNHALRNIPEDRIRYHVCWGSWHFPHTTDIPLEHIVDLLLNVKAQAYSIEASNVRHEADYLVWKDVTLPEGKILIPGVVGHATSNLVESPEVVAGRLQRYASLVGRENVIAGTDCGLGGRCHPDVAWAKLQALAEGAALASERLWG
;
A
#
# COMPACT_ATOMS: atom_id res chain seq x y z
N MET A 1 -2.48 9.00 -16.63
CA MET A 1 -3.01 9.53 -15.34
C MET A 1 -3.13 11.05 -15.38
N ARG A 2 -4.08 11.64 -14.63
CA ARG A 2 -4.23 13.09 -14.43
C ARG A 2 -2.99 13.69 -13.76
N ARG A 3 -2.70 14.96 -14.04
CA ARG A 3 -1.57 15.73 -13.47
C ARG A 3 -2.07 17.05 -12.89
N SER A 4 -1.29 17.60 -11.98
CA SER A 4 -1.55 18.88 -11.33
C SER A 4 -1.23 20.06 -12.26
N ALA A 5 -1.99 20.21 -13.37
CA ALA A 5 -1.70 21.23 -14.39
C ALA A 5 -2.07 22.65 -13.94
N GLU A 6 -3.18 22.81 -13.23
CA GLU A 6 -3.74 24.11 -12.82
C GLU A 6 -3.79 24.29 -11.29
N ARG A 7 -3.73 23.18 -10.57
CA ARG A 7 -3.69 23.11 -9.11
C ARG A 7 -3.13 21.77 -8.67
N ILE A 8 -2.72 21.67 -7.41
CA ILE A 8 -2.37 20.38 -6.79
C ILE A 8 -3.63 19.50 -6.73
N LEU A 9 -3.58 18.35 -7.37
CA LEU A 9 -4.60 17.31 -7.22
C LEU A 9 -4.41 16.55 -5.90
N THR A 10 -5.48 15.91 -5.44
CA THR A 10 -5.50 15.11 -4.20
C THR A 10 -5.83 13.65 -4.48
N THR A 11 -5.24 12.76 -3.71
CA THR A 11 -5.50 11.32 -3.74
C THR A 11 -5.25 10.72 -2.36
N HIS A 12 -5.50 9.44 -2.22
CA HIS A 12 -5.09 8.67 -1.06
C HIS A 12 -4.34 7.41 -1.48
N CYS A 13 -3.82 6.67 -0.51
CA CYS A 13 -3.25 5.36 -0.69
C CYS A 13 -4.02 4.34 0.16
N GLY A 14 -4.35 3.20 -0.44
CA GLY A 14 -4.88 2.04 0.27
C GLY A 14 -6.23 2.23 0.97
N ARG A 15 -6.40 1.45 2.04
CA ARG A 15 -7.67 1.28 2.73
C ARG A 15 -8.20 2.58 3.36
N LEU A 16 -9.48 2.82 3.16
CA LEU A 16 -10.26 3.86 3.83
C LEU A 16 -11.13 3.25 4.96
N PRO A 17 -11.78 4.08 5.80
CA PRO A 17 -12.73 3.57 6.78
C PRO A 17 -13.81 2.71 6.15
N ASP A 18 -14.19 1.65 6.86
CA ASP A 18 -15.20 0.74 6.40
C ASP A 18 -16.57 1.45 6.23
N PRO A 19 -17.31 1.16 5.15
CA PRO A 19 -18.64 1.72 4.94
C PRO A 19 -19.64 1.12 5.92
N SER A 20 -20.79 1.78 6.06
CA SER A 20 -21.88 1.33 6.93
C SER A 20 -22.41 -0.08 6.59
N THR A 21 -22.18 -0.53 5.38
CA THR A 21 -22.60 -1.86 4.89
C THR A 21 -21.65 -2.99 5.28
N MET A 22 -20.47 -2.70 5.84
CA MET A 22 -19.38 -3.68 6.05
C MET A 22 -19.82 -4.94 6.82
N GLY A 23 -20.49 -4.77 7.96
CA GLY A 23 -20.92 -5.92 8.76
C GLY A 23 -21.92 -6.82 8.07
N ALA A 24 -22.86 -6.23 7.30
CA ALA A 24 -23.82 -6.99 6.50
C ALA A 24 -23.13 -7.69 5.31
N PHE A 25 -22.14 -7.05 4.70
CA PHE A 25 -21.34 -7.62 3.62
C PHE A 25 -20.55 -8.85 4.10
N GLU A 26 -19.85 -8.77 5.23
CA GLU A 26 -19.15 -9.90 5.83
C GLU A 26 -20.09 -11.07 6.14
N GLN A 27 -21.28 -10.77 6.68
CA GLN A 27 -22.30 -11.79 6.98
C GLN A 27 -22.79 -12.48 5.70
N ALA A 28 -23.08 -11.72 4.64
CA ALA A 28 -23.52 -12.27 3.35
C ALA A 28 -22.43 -13.19 2.74
N ARG A 29 -21.18 -12.77 2.77
CA ARG A 29 -20.05 -13.60 2.32
C ARG A 29 -19.92 -14.88 3.13
N ALA A 30 -19.97 -14.78 4.45
CA ALA A 30 -19.85 -15.94 5.33
C ALA A 30 -20.98 -16.96 5.15
N SER A 31 -22.18 -16.50 4.76
CA SER A 31 -23.33 -17.37 4.46
C SER A 31 -23.38 -17.89 3.02
N GLY A 32 -22.48 -17.44 2.14
CA GLY A 32 -22.47 -17.79 0.72
C GLY A 32 -23.57 -17.09 -0.10
N ASP A 33 -24.19 -16.02 0.42
CA ASP A 33 -25.17 -15.21 -0.31
C ASP A 33 -24.45 -14.21 -1.24
N GLU A 34 -23.96 -14.72 -2.37
CA GLU A 34 -23.18 -13.95 -3.35
C GLU A 34 -23.98 -12.79 -3.95
N VAL A 35 -25.30 -12.95 -4.12
CA VAL A 35 -26.15 -11.87 -4.66
C VAL A 35 -26.21 -10.71 -3.67
N ARG A 36 -26.48 -11.01 -2.42
CA ARG A 36 -26.52 -9.99 -1.37
C ARG A 36 -25.16 -9.36 -1.11
N ALA A 37 -24.10 -10.14 -1.13
CA ALA A 37 -22.74 -9.64 -1.01
C ALA A 37 -22.40 -8.65 -2.13
N ALA A 38 -22.76 -8.95 -3.39
CA ALA A 38 -22.54 -8.07 -4.53
C ALA A 38 -23.32 -6.74 -4.41
N GLU A 39 -24.60 -6.78 -3.97
CA GLU A 39 -25.38 -5.57 -3.70
C GLU A 39 -24.73 -4.69 -2.63
N LEU A 40 -24.36 -5.28 -1.50
CA LEU A 40 -23.74 -4.58 -0.37
C LEU A 40 -22.36 -4.00 -0.71
N LEU A 41 -21.60 -4.71 -1.54
CA LEU A 41 -20.33 -4.18 -2.09
C LEU A 41 -20.60 -2.92 -2.91
N GLY A 42 -21.57 -2.96 -3.83
CA GLY A 42 -21.94 -1.81 -4.64
C GLY A 42 -22.39 -0.61 -3.81
N ASP A 43 -23.21 -0.85 -2.77
CA ASP A 43 -23.64 0.19 -1.83
C ASP A 43 -22.45 0.79 -1.07
N GLY A 44 -21.56 -0.05 -0.57
CA GLY A 44 -20.38 0.38 0.17
C GLY A 44 -19.41 1.20 -0.69
N VAL A 45 -19.14 0.78 -1.93
CA VAL A 45 -18.29 1.56 -2.86
C VAL A 45 -18.92 2.94 -3.13
N ARG A 46 -20.25 3.01 -3.35
CA ARG A 46 -20.94 4.30 -3.53
C ARG A 46 -20.82 5.22 -2.32
N GLU A 47 -20.92 4.66 -1.10
CA GLU A 47 -20.72 5.41 0.14
C GLU A 47 -19.28 5.96 0.19
N ILE A 48 -18.27 5.12 -0.02
CA ILE A 48 -16.84 5.50 -0.01
C ILE A 48 -16.53 6.56 -1.08
N VAL A 49 -17.10 6.43 -2.27
CA VAL A 49 -16.94 7.43 -3.34
C VAL A 49 -17.52 8.78 -2.94
N ARG A 50 -18.73 8.79 -2.35
CA ARG A 50 -19.34 10.02 -1.86
C ARG A 50 -18.48 10.68 -0.80
N GLU A 51 -18.03 9.93 0.21
CA GLU A 51 -17.17 10.42 1.29
C GLU A 51 -15.87 11.04 0.78
N GLN A 52 -15.22 10.42 -0.19
CA GLN A 52 -14.01 10.97 -0.82
C GLN A 52 -14.30 12.29 -1.54
N ARG A 53 -15.37 12.34 -2.36
CA ARG A 53 -15.72 13.53 -3.12
C ARG A 53 -16.12 14.72 -2.24
N GLU A 54 -16.91 14.46 -1.21
CA GLU A 54 -17.35 15.50 -0.26
C GLU A 54 -16.18 16.13 0.48
N ARG A 55 -15.06 15.41 0.60
CA ARG A 55 -13.82 15.90 1.22
C ARG A 55 -12.79 16.40 0.23
N GLY A 56 -13.14 16.50 -1.04
CA GLY A 56 -12.30 17.11 -2.06
C GLY A 56 -11.16 16.20 -2.55
N VAL A 57 -11.31 14.88 -2.52
CA VAL A 57 -10.36 13.93 -3.13
C VAL A 57 -10.63 13.85 -4.63
N ASP A 58 -9.61 14.08 -5.45
CA ASP A 58 -9.69 14.14 -6.91
C ASP A 58 -9.53 12.80 -7.61
N VAL A 59 -8.51 12.05 -7.20
CA VAL A 59 -8.21 10.72 -7.75
C VAL A 59 -8.56 9.70 -6.68
N ILE A 60 -9.70 9.06 -6.86
CA ILE A 60 -10.35 8.22 -5.86
C ILE A 60 -10.11 6.73 -6.11
N GLY A 61 -10.23 5.93 -5.05
CA GLY A 61 -10.22 4.47 -5.08
C GLY A 61 -11.49 3.87 -4.49
N ASP A 62 -11.56 2.55 -4.51
CA ASP A 62 -12.67 1.76 -3.96
C ASP A 62 -12.67 1.68 -2.42
N GLY A 63 -11.61 2.16 -1.78
CA GLY A 63 -11.43 2.12 -0.32
C GLY A 63 -11.05 0.76 0.24
N GLU A 64 -10.91 -0.27 -0.59
CA GLU A 64 -10.42 -1.62 -0.23
C GLU A 64 -11.20 -2.35 0.89
N PHE A 65 -12.38 -1.89 1.29
CA PHE A 65 -13.08 -2.48 2.42
C PHE A 65 -13.49 -3.95 2.17
N HIS A 66 -13.72 -4.32 0.91
CA HIS A 66 -14.08 -5.69 0.52
C HIS A 66 -12.89 -6.66 0.53
N LYS A 67 -11.67 -6.15 0.57
CA LYS A 67 -10.44 -6.94 0.70
C LYS A 67 -10.16 -7.17 2.20
N PRO A 68 -9.84 -8.38 2.63
CA PRO A 68 -9.66 -8.68 4.07
C PRO A 68 -8.40 -8.05 4.67
N ALA A 69 -7.70 -7.19 3.93
CA ALA A 69 -6.42 -6.61 4.31
C ALA A 69 -5.39 -7.70 4.69
N PHE A 70 -4.49 -7.41 5.63
CA PHE A 70 -3.47 -8.36 6.09
C PHE A 70 -3.99 -9.43 7.06
N ARG A 71 -5.29 -9.42 7.36
CA ARG A 71 -5.91 -10.32 8.35
C ARG A 71 -6.18 -11.71 7.81
N ASP A 72 -6.24 -11.84 6.49
CA ASP A 72 -6.52 -13.10 5.81
C ASP A 72 -5.58 -13.28 4.61
N PRO A 73 -4.36 -13.81 4.85
CA PRO A 73 -3.45 -14.11 3.76
C PRO A 73 -4.04 -15.13 2.77
N ASP A 74 -4.99 -15.98 3.19
CA ASP A 74 -5.62 -16.97 2.33
C ASP A 74 -6.45 -16.30 1.21
N TYR A 75 -6.96 -15.09 1.42
CA TYR A 75 -7.63 -14.32 0.38
C TYR A 75 -6.74 -14.10 -0.85
N TYR A 76 -5.48 -13.73 -0.62
CA TYR A 76 -4.52 -13.53 -1.70
C TYR A 76 -3.92 -14.85 -2.19
N LEU A 77 -3.53 -15.71 -1.26
CA LEU A 77 -2.77 -16.93 -1.55
C LEU A 77 -3.65 -18.11 -1.98
N GLY A 78 -4.93 -18.10 -1.63
CA GLY A 78 -5.92 -19.08 -2.15
C GLY A 78 -6.13 -19.01 -3.65
N ARG A 79 -5.64 -17.95 -4.32
CA ARG A 79 -5.70 -17.78 -5.78
C ARG A 79 -4.58 -18.48 -6.52
N TRP A 80 -3.65 -19.14 -5.83
CA TRP A 80 -2.54 -19.88 -6.43
C TRP A 80 -2.51 -21.34 -5.97
N SER A 81 -2.04 -22.19 -6.88
CA SER A 81 -1.58 -23.53 -6.51
C SER A 81 -0.07 -23.52 -6.28
N GLY A 82 0.43 -24.51 -5.58
CA GLY A 82 1.84 -24.64 -5.23
C GLY A 82 2.17 -24.08 -3.84
N ILE A 83 1.21 -23.46 -3.15
CA ILE A 83 1.34 -22.97 -1.78
C ILE A 83 0.47 -23.83 -0.86
N THR A 84 0.99 -24.15 0.33
CA THR A 84 0.27 -24.89 1.35
C THR A 84 0.61 -24.34 2.75
N GLN A 85 -0.20 -24.69 3.73
CA GLN A 85 0.10 -24.43 5.12
C GLN A 85 0.99 -25.58 5.66
N VAL A 86 2.13 -25.21 6.24
CA VAL A 86 3.07 -26.13 6.88
C VAL A 86 3.11 -25.79 8.36
N GLU A 87 3.04 -26.82 9.21
CA GLU A 87 3.18 -26.63 10.65
C GLU A 87 4.59 -26.12 10.98
N ALA A 88 4.67 -25.03 11.73
CA ALA A 88 5.94 -24.46 12.15
C ALA A 88 6.38 -25.11 13.46
N GLY A 89 7.66 -25.48 13.55
CA GLY A 89 8.28 -25.91 14.81
C GLY A 89 8.26 -24.78 15.86
N ALA A 90 8.40 -25.13 17.12
CA ALA A 90 8.30 -24.18 18.24
C ALA A 90 9.25 -22.98 18.13
N ASP A 91 10.40 -23.16 17.48
CA ASP A 91 11.43 -22.13 17.31
C ASP A 91 11.52 -21.61 15.86
N GLU A 92 10.60 -22.02 14.99
CA GLU A 92 10.58 -21.58 13.60
C GLU A 92 9.71 -20.34 13.43
N PRO A 93 10.17 -19.35 12.63
CA PRO A 93 9.34 -18.18 12.31
C PRO A 93 8.11 -18.62 11.51
N THR A 94 6.96 -18.09 11.88
CA THR A 94 5.69 -18.33 11.17
C THR A 94 5.40 -17.27 10.12
N TRP A 95 6.17 -16.22 10.12
CA TRP A 95 6.10 -15.19 9.11
C TRP A 95 7.51 -14.79 8.66
N PHE A 96 7.56 -14.06 7.59
CA PHE A 96 8.73 -13.66 6.87
C PHE A 96 9.68 -12.78 7.68
N GLY A 97 10.98 -13.08 7.63
CA GLY A 97 12.04 -12.26 8.22
C GLY A 97 12.48 -12.68 9.62
N GLY A 98 11.65 -13.37 10.39
CA GLY A 98 12.03 -13.90 11.71
C GLY A 98 12.36 -12.85 12.77
N ARG A 99 12.19 -11.54 12.48
CA ARG A 99 12.32 -10.47 13.48
C ARG A 99 10.96 -9.78 13.63
N SER A 100 10.45 -9.85 14.83
CA SER A 100 9.30 -9.02 15.19
C SER A 100 9.76 -7.57 15.42
N PRO A 101 8.87 -6.59 15.30
CA PRO A 101 9.17 -5.20 15.66
C PRO A 101 9.79 -5.05 17.05
N GLU A 102 9.37 -5.88 18.01
CA GLU A 102 9.89 -5.89 19.40
C GLU A 102 11.38 -6.24 19.48
N THR A 103 11.90 -7.02 18.55
CA THR A 103 13.31 -7.44 18.53
C THR A 103 14.23 -6.53 17.72
N LEU A 104 13.68 -5.50 17.08
CA LEU A 104 14.44 -4.63 16.18
C LEU A 104 15.41 -3.71 16.90
N ASP A 105 14.99 -3.18 18.02
CA ASP A 105 15.81 -2.27 18.82
C ASP A 105 15.61 -2.57 20.31
N PRO A 106 16.58 -3.21 20.97
CA PRO A 106 16.47 -3.59 22.39
C PRO A 106 16.21 -2.42 23.34
N ARG A 107 16.46 -1.16 22.90
CA ARG A 107 16.16 0.02 23.71
C ARG A 107 14.66 0.20 23.95
N PHE A 108 13.82 -0.41 23.14
CA PHE A 108 12.36 -0.25 23.17
C PHE A 108 11.60 -1.49 23.66
N GLU A 109 12.28 -2.52 24.20
CA GLU A 109 11.63 -3.71 24.73
C GLU A 109 10.52 -3.34 25.74
N ARG A 110 10.82 -2.46 26.71
CA ARG A 110 9.84 -1.99 27.70
C ARG A 110 8.70 -1.15 27.12
N PHE A 111 8.91 -0.51 25.99
CA PHE A 111 7.85 0.19 25.27
C PHE A 111 6.84 -0.81 24.70
N PHE A 112 7.29 -1.90 24.12
CA PHE A 112 6.40 -2.91 23.55
C PHE A 112 5.62 -3.65 24.65
N GLU A 113 6.25 -3.97 25.78
CA GLU A 113 5.57 -4.50 26.97
C GLU A 113 4.46 -3.54 27.45
N PHE A 114 4.76 -2.24 27.54
CA PHE A 114 3.82 -1.22 27.96
C PHE A 114 2.63 -1.09 26.99
N VAL A 115 2.89 -1.09 25.69
CA VAL A 115 1.84 -1.04 24.64
C VAL A 115 0.92 -2.24 24.74
N GLU A 116 1.48 -3.42 25.01
CA GLU A 116 0.72 -4.65 25.17
C GLU A 116 -0.18 -4.61 26.40
N GLU A 117 0.38 -4.23 27.53
CA GLU A 117 -0.32 -4.14 28.82
C GLU A 117 -1.51 -3.18 28.77
N HIS A 118 -1.38 -2.06 28.05
CA HIS A 118 -2.34 -0.95 28.05
C HIS A 118 -3.23 -0.88 26.81
N GLY A 119 -2.99 -1.69 25.79
CA GLY A 119 -3.78 -1.69 24.56
C GLY A 119 -3.81 -0.32 23.84
N ILE A 120 -2.72 0.46 23.90
CA ILE A 120 -2.69 1.87 23.49
C ILE A 120 -2.82 2.04 21.98
N PHE A 121 -2.39 1.06 21.21
CA PHE A 121 -2.48 1.08 19.76
C PHE A 121 -3.45 0.01 19.25
N PRO A 122 -4.25 0.32 18.21
CA PRO A 122 -5.08 -0.69 17.59
C PRO A 122 -4.21 -1.87 17.13
N ASP A 123 -4.74 -3.06 17.28
CA ASP A 123 -4.10 -4.28 16.81
C ASP A 123 -3.83 -4.18 15.31
N THR A 124 -2.58 -3.95 14.95
CA THR A 124 -2.14 -3.82 13.56
C THR A 124 -2.03 -5.17 12.84
N GLY A 125 -2.47 -6.26 13.48
CA GLY A 125 -2.46 -7.61 12.92
C GLY A 125 -1.12 -8.33 13.00
N ALA A 126 -0.01 -7.64 13.29
CA ALA A 126 1.32 -8.24 13.40
C ALA A 126 1.37 -9.34 14.47
N ARG A 127 0.74 -9.12 15.61
CA ARG A 127 0.72 -10.10 16.71
C ARG A 127 -0.08 -11.35 16.41
N ARG A 128 -1.19 -11.25 15.69
CA ARG A 128 -2.00 -12.43 15.34
C ARG A 128 -1.29 -13.34 14.36
N SER A 129 -0.47 -12.78 13.45
CA SER A 129 0.34 -13.60 12.54
C SER A 129 1.53 -14.26 13.24
N LEU A 130 2.08 -13.64 14.30
CA LEU A 130 3.17 -14.21 15.11
C LEU A 130 2.71 -15.38 16.00
N ALA A 131 1.42 -15.46 16.32
CA ALA A 131 0.83 -16.56 17.10
C ALA A 131 0.34 -17.74 16.23
N ALA A 132 0.50 -17.67 14.92
CA ALA A 132 0.10 -18.76 14.02
C ALA A 132 1.05 -19.97 14.20
N SER A 133 0.48 -21.13 14.33
CA SER A 133 1.25 -22.40 14.39
C SER A 133 1.62 -22.92 12.99
N HIS A 134 1.24 -22.20 11.94
CA HIS A 134 1.45 -22.60 10.55
C HIS A 134 2.07 -21.46 9.76
N ARG A 135 2.88 -21.82 8.79
CA ARG A 135 3.44 -20.90 7.79
C ARG A 135 2.97 -21.26 6.40
N LEU A 136 2.73 -20.26 5.57
CA LEU A 136 2.44 -20.47 4.16
C LEU A 136 3.74 -20.75 3.43
N THR A 137 3.80 -21.85 2.70
CA THR A 137 5.04 -22.32 2.07
C THR A 137 4.80 -22.73 0.64
N VAL A 138 5.64 -22.25 -0.27
CA VAL A 138 5.70 -22.71 -1.65
C VAL A 138 6.38 -24.08 -1.65
N VAL A 139 5.64 -25.11 -2.03
CA VAL A 139 6.09 -26.53 -2.05
C VAL A 139 6.08 -27.13 -3.46
N GLY A 140 5.69 -26.35 -4.45
CA GLY A 140 5.60 -26.79 -5.85
C GLY A 140 5.46 -25.61 -6.81
N PRO A 141 5.37 -25.87 -8.12
CA PRO A 141 5.24 -24.81 -9.12
C PRO A 141 4.05 -23.90 -8.84
N LEU A 142 4.29 -22.59 -8.82
CA LEU A 142 3.24 -21.58 -8.67
C LEU A 142 2.42 -21.49 -9.95
N ALA A 143 1.09 -21.59 -9.82
CA ALA A 143 0.17 -21.33 -10.93
C ALA A 143 -1.02 -20.50 -10.44
N TYR A 144 -1.28 -19.39 -11.13
CA TYR A 144 -2.39 -18.51 -10.83
C TYR A 144 -3.74 -19.13 -11.27
N ARG A 145 -4.73 -19.08 -10.39
CA ARG A 145 -6.08 -19.64 -10.58
C ARG A 145 -7.19 -18.64 -10.25
N GLY A 146 -6.83 -17.39 -9.96
CA GLY A 146 -7.76 -16.36 -9.51
C GLY A 146 -8.45 -15.54 -10.60
N GLN A 147 -8.30 -15.90 -11.89
CA GLN A 147 -8.76 -15.07 -13.01
C GLN A 147 -10.24 -14.71 -12.94
N ASP A 148 -11.10 -15.67 -12.63
CA ASP A 148 -12.55 -15.42 -12.57
C ASP A 148 -12.93 -14.63 -11.34
N VAL A 149 -12.23 -14.84 -10.23
CA VAL A 149 -12.44 -14.11 -8.98
C VAL A 149 -12.11 -12.62 -9.16
N ILE A 150 -10.92 -12.30 -9.67
CA ILE A 150 -10.51 -10.91 -9.87
C ILE A 150 -11.40 -10.19 -10.89
N ARG A 151 -11.77 -10.85 -11.99
CA ARG A 151 -12.68 -10.27 -12.99
C ARG A 151 -14.05 -9.97 -12.40
N GLY A 152 -14.59 -10.87 -11.60
CA GLY A 152 -15.85 -10.66 -10.90
C GLY A 152 -15.81 -9.47 -9.95
N GLU A 153 -14.76 -9.37 -9.14
CA GLU A 153 -14.55 -8.24 -8.21
C GLU A 153 -14.43 -6.91 -8.97
N LEU A 154 -13.59 -6.85 -10.00
CA LEU A 154 -13.38 -5.65 -10.81
C LEU A 154 -14.68 -5.19 -11.50
N GLU A 155 -15.48 -6.11 -12.03
CA GLU A 155 -16.77 -5.79 -12.65
C GLU A 155 -17.75 -5.19 -11.65
N LEU A 156 -17.82 -5.72 -10.42
CA LEU A 156 -18.68 -5.18 -9.36
C LEU A 156 -18.24 -3.77 -8.96
N VAL A 157 -16.94 -3.56 -8.77
CA VAL A 157 -16.37 -2.25 -8.41
C VAL A 157 -16.60 -1.24 -9.57
N ARG A 158 -16.34 -1.64 -10.82
CA ARG A 158 -16.59 -0.81 -12.01
C ARG A 158 -18.03 -0.32 -12.07
N ARG A 159 -19.00 -1.24 -11.91
CA ARG A 159 -20.44 -0.90 -11.89
C ARG A 159 -20.78 0.06 -10.76
N ALA A 160 -20.20 -0.14 -9.57
CA ALA A 160 -20.42 0.75 -8.44
C ALA A 160 -19.94 2.18 -8.72
N PHE A 161 -18.76 2.35 -9.36
CA PHE A 161 -18.26 3.65 -9.80
C PHE A 161 -19.18 4.30 -10.85
N GLU A 162 -19.62 3.54 -11.85
CA GLU A 162 -20.56 4.01 -12.87
C GLU A 162 -21.87 4.50 -12.26
N MET A 163 -22.44 3.73 -11.32
CA MET A 163 -23.65 4.12 -10.59
C MET A 163 -23.45 5.36 -9.72
N ALA A 164 -22.23 5.59 -9.24
CA ALA A 164 -21.87 6.81 -8.51
C ALA A 164 -21.54 8.01 -9.47
N GLY A 165 -21.68 7.83 -10.79
CA GLY A 165 -21.36 8.85 -11.79
C GLY A 165 -19.86 9.20 -11.83
N VAL A 166 -19.01 8.20 -11.62
CA VAL A 166 -17.54 8.32 -11.68
C VAL A 166 -17.01 7.62 -12.91
N ASP A 167 -16.14 8.29 -13.63
CA ASP A 167 -15.32 7.66 -14.67
C ASP A 167 -14.24 6.81 -14.00
N HIS A 168 -14.44 5.49 -14.00
CA HIS A 168 -13.53 4.54 -13.36
C HIS A 168 -12.15 4.50 -14.02
N THR A 169 -12.00 4.97 -15.26
CA THR A 169 -10.71 4.98 -15.97
C THR A 169 -9.70 5.95 -15.35
N GLU A 170 -10.16 6.90 -14.56
CA GLU A 170 -9.34 7.83 -13.78
C GLU A 170 -9.26 7.47 -12.28
N THR A 171 -9.75 6.28 -11.90
CA THR A 171 -9.67 5.75 -10.55
C THR A 171 -8.58 4.68 -10.44
N PHE A 172 -8.10 4.40 -9.24
CA PHE A 172 -7.08 3.37 -9.04
C PHE A 172 -7.62 2.17 -8.26
N TYR A 173 -7.03 1.02 -8.55
CA TYR A 173 -7.31 -0.24 -7.87
C TYR A 173 -6.01 -0.84 -7.33
N PRO A 174 -5.86 -0.97 -6.00
CA PRO A 174 -4.63 -1.46 -5.38
C PRO A 174 -4.45 -2.97 -5.54
N GLN A 175 -3.22 -3.38 -5.76
CA GLN A 175 -2.75 -4.76 -5.71
C GLN A 175 -1.39 -4.84 -5.01
N LEU A 176 -1.11 -5.98 -4.38
CA LEU A 176 0.17 -6.18 -3.73
C LEU A 176 1.28 -6.43 -4.75
N ALA A 177 2.44 -5.83 -4.55
CA ALA A 177 3.64 -6.15 -5.32
C ALA A 177 4.19 -7.54 -4.95
N PRO A 178 4.93 -8.21 -5.87
CA PRO A 178 5.55 -9.50 -5.58
C PRO A 178 6.46 -9.46 -4.35
N GLY A 179 7.17 -8.35 -4.14
CA GLY A 179 8.02 -8.11 -2.98
C GLY A 179 7.26 -8.19 -1.67
N TRP A 180 6.07 -7.62 -1.61
CA TRP A 180 5.20 -7.65 -0.44
C TRP A 180 4.65 -9.04 -0.16
N LEU A 181 4.21 -9.76 -1.17
CA LEU A 181 3.76 -11.14 -1.00
C LEU A 181 4.82 -12.05 -0.41
N GLY A 182 6.06 -11.85 -0.80
CA GLY A 182 7.16 -12.58 -0.22
C GLY A 182 7.30 -12.44 1.30
N HIS A 183 6.61 -11.48 1.95
CA HIS A 183 6.56 -11.40 3.41
C HIS A 183 5.72 -12.50 4.05
N PHE A 184 4.76 -13.03 3.33
CA PHE A 184 3.79 -13.98 3.87
C PHE A 184 4.09 -15.43 3.47
N VAL A 185 5.07 -15.65 2.59
CA VAL A 185 5.30 -16.97 1.98
C VAL A 185 6.75 -17.37 2.13
N PHE A 186 6.96 -18.52 2.74
CA PHE A 186 8.25 -19.25 2.72
C PHE A 186 8.39 -19.99 1.41
N ASP A 187 9.58 -20.42 1.07
CA ASP A 187 9.84 -21.13 -0.18
C ASP A 187 10.78 -22.32 0.05
N GLU A 188 10.27 -23.51 -0.20
CA GLU A 188 11.00 -24.78 -0.15
C GLU A 188 11.11 -25.44 -1.54
N HIS A 189 10.61 -24.75 -2.59
CA HIS A 189 10.56 -25.31 -3.95
C HIS A 189 11.65 -24.76 -4.86
N HIS A 190 11.86 -23.45 -4.85
CA HIS A 190 12.81 -22.81 -5.76
C HIS A 190 14.25 -22.88 -5.26
N ALA A 191 15.19 -23.13 -6.17
CA ALA A 191 16.60 -23.29 -5.82
C ALA A 191 17.32 -21.97 -5.49
N SER A 192 16.77 -20.84 -5.94
CA SER A 192 17.36 -19.52 -5.72
C SER A 192 16.32 -18.43 -5.45
N ALA A 193 16.78 -17.33 -4.84
CA ALA A 193 15.95 -16.15 -4.65
C ALA A 193 15.45 -15.57 -5.99
N GLU A 194 16.28 -15.62 -7.03
CA GLU A 194 15.92 -15.17 -8.36
C GLU A 194 14.74 -15.97 -8.93
N GLU A 195 14.83 -17.30 -8.94
CA GLU A 195 13.73 -18.16 -9.39
C GLU A 195 12.45 -17.89 -8.63
N ARG A 196 12.54 -17.74 -7.31
CA ARG A 196 11.40 -17.43 -6.44
C ARG A 196 10.74 -16.11 -6.81
N TRP A 197 11.51 -15.02 -6.93
CA TRP A 197 10.95 -13.70 -7.21
C TRP A 197 10.29 -13.63 -8.59
N TYR A 198 10.91 -14.25 -9.61
CA TYR A 198 10.30 -14.30 -10.94
C TYR A 198 9.07 -15.19 -10.98
N ALA A 199 9.01 -16.30 -10.23
CA ALA A 199 7.83 -17.15 -10.13
C ALA A 199 6.66 -16.41 -9.46
N LEU A 200 6.91 -15.68 -8.37
CA LEU A 200 5.90 -14.83 -7.74
C LEU A 200 5.42 -13.73 -8.69
N ALA A 201 6.33 -13.04 -9.36
CA ALA A 201 6.00 -11.99 -10.32
C ALA A 201 5.14 -12.49 -11.47
N GLU A 202 5.48 -13.66 -12.04
CA GLU A 202 4.70 -14.27 -13.12
C GLU A 202 3.32 -14.70 -12.65
N ALA A 203 3.21 -15.22 -11.43
CA ALA A 203 1.93 -15.61 -10.85
C ALA A 203 0.99 -14.41 -10.64
N TRP A 204 1.51 -13.23 -10.31
CA TRP A 204 0.72 -12.00 -10.11
C TRP A 204 0.37 -11.26 -11.40
N ARG A 205 1.14 -11.45 -12.45
CA ARG A 205 0.95 -10.72 -13.71
C ARG A 205 -0.49 -10.72 -14.20
N GLY A 206 -1.16 -11.87 -14.11
CA GLY A 206 -2.56 -12.01 -14.56
C GLY A 206 -3.54 -11.10 -13.82
N GLU A 207 -3.31 -10.83 -12.52
CA GLU A 207 -4.13 -9.86 -11.76
C GLU A 207 -3.87 -8.43 -12.19
N TYR A 208 -2.61 -8.06 -12.39
CA TYR A 208 -2.25 -6.71 -12.83
C TYR A 208 -2.82 -6.38 -14.20
N GLU A 209 -2.70 -7.32 -15.15
CA GLU A 209 -3.28 -7.20 -16.48
C GLU A 209 -4.81 -7.05 -16.39
N ALA A 210 -5.49 -7.86 -15.58
CA ALA A 210 -6.95 -7.79 -15.42
C ALA A 210 -7.42 -6.44 -14.86
N VAL A 211 -6.69 -5.84 -13.91
CA VAL A 211 -7.01 -4.49 -13.37
C VAL A 211 -6.98 -3.44 -14.48
N VAL A 212 -5.94 -3.45 -15.31
CA VAL A 212 -5.78 -2.46 -16.38
C VAL A 212 -6.73 -2.74 -17.54
N GLU A 213 -6.99 -4.00 -17.89
CA GLU A 213 -8.00 -4.39 -18.88
C GLU A 213 -9.41 -3.96 -18.47
N ALA A 214 -9.73 -3.98 -17.17
CA ALA A 214 -10.98 -3.47 -16.63
C ALA A 214 -11.07 -1.92 -16.66
N GLY A 215 -10.00 -1.22 -17.06
CA GLY A 215 -9.93 0.23 -17.22
C GLY A 215 -9.37 0.99 -16.04
N PHE A 216 -9.04 0.35 -14.94
CA PHE A 216 -8.49 1.00 -13.74
C PHE A 216 -7.01 1.36 -13.90
N ILE A 217 -6.55 2.34 -13.12
CA ILE A 217 -5.13 2.56 -12.86
C ILE A 217 -4.70 1.51 -11.82
N LEU A 218 -3.68 0.73 -12.15
CA LEU A 218 -3.09 -0.22 -11.22
C LEU A 218 -2.26 0.54 -10.17
N GLN A 219 -2.58 0.39 -8.89
CA GLN A 219 -1.66 0.75 -7.82
C GLN A 219 -0.95 -0.52 -7.32
N LEU A 220 0.38 -0.50 -7.30
CA LEU A 220 1.17 -1.54 -6.67
C LEU A 220 1.62 -1.10 -5.29
N ASP A 221 1.20 -1.82 -4.26
CA ASP A 221 1.64 -1.59 -2.89
C ASP A 221 2.86 -2.47 -2.59
N ASP A 222 4.00 -1.82 -2.41
CA ASP A 222 5.28 -2.48 -2.10
C ASP A 222 5.99 -1.84 -0.91
N PRO A 223 5.44 -1.90 0.30
CA PRO A 223 6.18 -1.50 1.48
C PRO A 223 7.48 -2.29 1.65
N ALA A 224 7.56 -3.51 1.10
CA ALA A 224 8.75 -4.33 1.19
C ALA A 224 10.00 -3.70 0.59
N LEU A 225 9.87 -2.72 -0.32
CA LEU A 225 11.05 -1.98 -0.80
C LEU A 225 11.76 -1.20 0.33
N ALA A 226 11.02 -0.81 1.37
CA ALA A 226 11.55 -0.08 2.50
C ALA A 226 11.53 -0.90 3.81
N ASP A 227 10.38 -1.41 4.22
CA ASP A 227 10.20 -2.04 5.54
C ASP A 227 10.91 -3.38 5.68
N LYS A 228 11.13 -4.12 4.59
CA LYS A 228 11.85 -5.39 4.62
C LYS A 228 13.29 -5.27 5.14
N TYR A 229 13.90 -4.08 5.04
CA TYR A 229 15.26 -3.86 5.49
C TYR A 229 15.47 -4.24 6.96
N TYR A 230 14.57 -3.82 7.84
CA TYR A 230 14.68 -4.14 9.26
C TYR A 230 14.29 -5.59 9.61
N MET A 231 13.59 -6.28 8.71
CA MET A 231 13.09 -7.64 8.97
C MET A 231 14.16 -8.74 8.79
N PHE A 232 15.30 -8.45 8.17
CA PHE A 232 16.35 -9.45 7.99
C PHE A 232 17.02 -9.84 9.31
N ASN A 233 17.16 -11.14 9.53
CA ASN A 233 17.87 -11.70 10.68
C ASN A 233 18.90 -12.74 10.20
N PRO A 234 20.22 -12.50 10.34
CA PRO A 234 20.82 -11.26 10.88
C PRO A 234 20.59 -10.04 9.99
N PRO A 235 20.75 -8.81 10.53
CA PRO A 235 20.60 -7.58 9.75
C PRO A 235 21.56 -7.56 8.56
N LEU A 236 21.07 -7.15 7.41
CA LEU A 236 21.89 -6.96 6.20
C LEU A 236 22.61 -5.60 6.24
N SER A 237 23.78 -5.54 5.59
CA SER A 237 24.32 -4.24 5.20
C SER A 237 23.39 -3.56 4.18
N VAL A 238 23.45 -2.21 4.09
CA VAL A 238 22.68 -1.47 3.07
C VAL A 238 23.01 -1.99 1.66
N ALA A 239 24.29 -2.30 1.38
CA ALA A 239 24.72 -2.80 0.08
C ALA A 239 24.11 -4.19 -0.25
N ASP A 240 24.05 -5.08 0.74
CA ASP A 240 23.47 -6.42 0.56
C ASP A 240 21.96 -6.34 0.38
N TYR A 241 21.31 -5.49 1.20
CA TYR A 241 19.88 -5.23 1.07
C TYR A 241 19.51 -4.68 -0.30
N ARG A 242 20.27 -3.69 -0.80
CA ARG A 242 20.03 -3.11 -2.13
C ARG A 242 20.14 -4.14 -3.25
N ARG A 243 21.04 -5.15 -3.13
CA ARG A 243 21.10 -6.24 -4.12
C ARG A 243 19.83 -7.11 -4.12
N ASP A 244 19.32 -7.47 -2.94
CA ASP A 244 18.04 -8.19 -2.82
C ASP A 244 16.86 -7.34 -3.32
N ALA A 245 16.83 -6.06 -2.97
CA ALA A 245 15.80 -5.13 -3.40
C ALA A 245 15.81 -4.90 -4.92
N ALA A 246 16.98 -4.78 -5.54
CA ALA A 246 17.12 -4.65 -6.99
C ALA A 246 16.53 -5.85 -7.74
N LEU A 247 16.79 -7.06 -7.27
CA LEU A 247 16.21 -8.28 -7.84
C LEU A 247 14.68 -8.28 -7.76
N ARG A 248 14.12 -7.81 -6.64
CA ARG A 248 12.64 -7.67 -6.49
C ARG A 248 12.06 -6.63 -7.44
N VAL A 249 12.74 -5.51 -7.64
CA VAL A 249 12.36 -4.49 -8.62
C VAL A 249 12.39 -5.05 -10.05
N GLU A 250 13.42 -5.80 -10.40
CA GLU A 250 13.50 -6.47 -11.71
C GLU A 250 12.35 -7.46 -11.92
N ALA A 251 12.05 -8.28 -10.93
CA ALA A 251 10.93 -9.21 -10.96
C ALA A 251 9.58 -8.48 -11.05
N THR A 252 9.41 -7.37 -10.33
CA THR A 252 8.21 -6.52 -10.43
C THR A 252 8.07 -5.97 -11.86
N ASN A 253 9.13 -5.44 -12.45
CA ASN A 253 9.11 -4.96 -13.84
C ASN A 253 8.82 -6.08 -14.85
N HIS A 254 9.23 -7.31 -14.56
CA HIS A 254 8.86 -8.47 -15.36
C HIS A 254 7.35 -8.72 -15.31
N ALA A 255 6.72 -8.62 -14.15
CA ALA A 255 5.26 -8.72 -14.03
C ALA A 255 4.53 -7.61 -14.79
N LEU A 256 5.10 -6.41 -14.84
CA LEU A 256 4.51 -5.22 -15.48
C LEU A 256 4.78 -5.10 -16.99
N ARG A 257 5.54 -6.01 -17.61
CA ARG A 257 6.08 -5.88 -18.98
C ARG A 257 5.05 -5.57 -20.07
N ASN A 258 3.79 -5.96 -19.87
CA ASN A 258 2.70 -5.77 -20.85
C ASN A 258 1.78 -4.58 -20.49
N ILE A 259 2.05 -3.86 -19.40
CA ILE A 259 1.20 -2.78 -18.91
C ILE A 259 1.87 -1.44 -19.22
N PRO A 260 1.16 -0.48 -19.84
CA PRO A 260 1.69 0.86 -20.05
C PRO A 260 1.99 1.58 -18.72
N GLU A 261 3.12 2.27 -18.65
CA GLU A 261 3.55 2.97 -17.42
C GLU A 261 2.53 4.02 -16.94
N ASP A 262 1.80 4.65 -17.86
CA ASP A 262 0.78 5.66 -17.55
C ASP A 262 -0.49 5.06 -16.90
N ARG A 263 -0.57 3.73 -16.81
CA ARG A 263 -1.62 3.00 -16.08
C ARG A 263 -1.14 2.45 -14.73
N ILE A 264 0.08 2.80 -14.27
CA ILE A 264 0.68 2.26 -13.06
C ILE A 264 1.07 3.39 -12.11
N ARG A 265 0.66 3.28 -10.85
CA ARG A 265 1.20 4.01 -9.71
C ARG A 265 1.81 3.01 -8.71
N TYR A 266 2.98 3.34 -8.20
CA TYR A 266 3.75 2.49 -7.30
C TYR A 266 3.83 3.13 -5.93
N HIS A 267 3.42 2.40 -4.88
CA HIS A 267 3.39 2.90 -3.53
C HIS A 267 4.43 2.21 -2.65
N VAL A 268 5.20 3.02 -1.92
CA VAL A 268 6.18 2.58 -0.92
C VAL A 268 5.96 3.33 0.38
N CYS A 269 5.88 2.60 1.48
CA CYS A 269 5.92 3.12 2.84
C CYS A 269 6.87 2.26 3.70
N TRP A 270 7.16 2.70 4.92
CA TRP A 270 8.02 1.95 5.85
C TRP A 270 7.21 1.03 6.77
N GLY A 271 6.11 0.51 6.26
CA GLY A 271 5.14 -0.27 7.03
C GLY A 271 4.21 0.61 7.86
N SER A 272 3.13 0.01 8.32
CA SER A 272 2.09 0.75 9.05
C SER A 272 2.09 0.41 10.53
N TRP A 273 3.24 0.07 11.05
CA TRP A 273 3.42 -0.39 12.42
C TRP A 273 3.55 0.80 13.37
N HIS A 274 2.91 0.71 14.53
CA HIS A 274 3.07 1.70 15.60
C HIS A 274 4.30 1.36 16.46
N PHE A 275 5.48 1.62 15.94
CA PHE A 275 6.73 1.44 16.66
C PHE A 275 7.71 2.61 16.42
N PRO A 276 8.85 2.67 17.12
CA PRO A 276 9.74 3.83 17.07
C PRO A 276 10.43 4.13 15.74
N HIS A 277 10.40 3.25 14.75
CA HIS A 277 10.98 3.44 13.40
C HIS A 277 12.46 3.87 13.36
N THR A 278 13.25 3.46 14.36
CA THR A 278 14.67 3.89 14.48
C THR A 278 15.63 3.10 13.60
N THR A 279 15.15 2.01 12.99
CA THR A 279 15.93 1.08 12.17
C THR A 279 15.52 1.09 10.70
N ASP A 280 14.70 2.02 10.29
CA ASP A 280 14.26 2.19 8.90
C ASP A 280 15.42 2.53 7.98
N ILE A 281 15.38 2.02 6.75
CA ILE A 281 16.32 2.43 5.72
C ILE A 281 15.99 3.85 5.23
N PRO A 282 16.94 4.78 5.17
CA PRO A 282 16.71 6.11 4.60
C PRO A 282 16.32 6.05 3.11
N LEU A 283 15.45 6.95 2.65
CA LEU A 283 15.01 7.04 1.26
C LEU A 283 16.19 7.19 0.28
N GLU A 284 17.26 7.91 0.67
CA GLU A 284 18.47 8.11 -0.15
C GLU A 284 19.12 6.79 -0.61
N HIS A 285 18.91 5.72 0.14
CA HIS A 285 19.47 4.41 -0.19
C HIS A 285 18.57 3.56 -1.10
N ILE A 286 17.33 3.95 -1.36
CA ILE A 286 16.38 3.16 -2.15
C ILE A 286 15.65 3.96 -3.24
N VAL A 287 15.84 5.28 -3.33
CA VAL A 287 15.13 6.14 -4.28
C VAL A 287 15.41 5.78 -5.74
N ASP A 288 16.64 5.39 -6.07
CA ASP A 288 17.00 4.91 -7.41
C ASP A 288 16.29 3.58 -7.74
N LEU A 289 16.16 2.68 -6.78
CA LEU A 289 15.41 1.43 -6.94
C LEU A 289 13.91 1.71 -7.12
N LEU A 290 13.35 2.63 -6.35
CA LEU A 290 11.98 3.10 -6.49
C LEU A 290 11.74 3.64 -7.91
N LEU A 291 12.62 4.52 -8.41
CA LEU A 291 12.50 5.12 -9.73
C LEU A 291 12.76 4.14 -10.89
N ASN A 292 13.38 2.99 -10.62
CA ASN A 292 13.56 1.92 -11.60
C ASN A 292 12.29 1.08 -11.82
N VAL A 293 11.29 1.15 -10.95
CA VAL A 293 10.00 0.52 -11.20
C VAL A 293 9.29 1.24 -12.34
N LYS A 294 8.81 0.51 -13.33
CA LYS A 294 8.12 1.04 -14.53
C LYS A 294 6.71 1.51 -14.18
N ALA A 295 6.61 2.65 -13.54
CA ALA A 295 5.38 3.32 -13.18
C ALA A 295 5.43 4.80 -13.58
N GLN A 296 4.27 5.42 -13.84
CA GLN A 296 4.22 6.87 -14.08
C GLN A 296 4.21 7.67 -12.78
N ALA A 297 3.60 7.12 -11.71
CA ALA A 297 3.50 7.82 -10.44
C ALA A 297 4.11 7.01 -9.30
N TYR A 298 4.79 7.72 -8.39
CA TYR A 298 5.41 7.14 -7.20
C TYR A 298 4.78 7.77 -5.96
N SER A 299 4.09 6.97 -5.16
CA SER A 299 3.52 7.34 -3.88
C SER A 299 4.47 6.94 -2.77
N ILE A 300 4.89 7.90 -1.95
CA ILE A 300 5.87 7.68 -0.88
C ILE A 300 5.38 8.25 0.44
N GLU A 301 5.70 7.58 1.53
CA GLU A 301 5.48 8.09 2.88
C GLU A 301 6.34 9.33 3.11
N ALA A 302 5.75 10.43 3.62
CA ALA A 302 6.42 11.71 3.75
C ALA A 302 5.94 12.59 4.91
N SER A 303 4.89 12.19 5.64
CA SER A 303 4.38 12.92 6.80
C SER A 303 4.74 12.30 8.14
N ASN A 304 5.16 11.03 8.15
CA ASN A 304 5.76 10.43 9.33
C ASN A 304 6.99 11.27 9.72
N VAL A 305 7.03 11.71 10.98
CA VAL A 305 8.12 12.57 11.47
C VAL A 305 9.51 11.97 11.29
N ARG A 306 9.61 10.63 11.19
CA ARG A 306 10.87 9.93 10.92
C ARG A 306 11.35 10.18 9.48
N HIS A 307 10.42 10.32 8.54
CA HIS A 307 10.67 10.49 7.10
C HIS A 307 10.38 11.90 6.59
N GLU A 308 9.99 12.83 7.48
CA GLU A 308 9.63 14.20 7.05
C GLU A 308 10.78 14.97 6.39
N ALA A 309 12.04 14.60 6.66
CA ALA A 309 13.21 15.19 6.03
C ALA A 309 13.60 14.53 4.70
N ASP A 310 12.99 13.41 4.32
CA ASP A 310 13.37 12.65 3.11
C ASP A 310 13.07 13.40 1.80
N TYR A 311 12.25 14.48 1.83
CA TYR A 311 12.12 15.38 0.69
C TYR A 311 13.47 15.97 0.23
N LEU A 312 14.48 16.05 1.12
CA LEU A 312 15.80 16.58 0.78
C LEU A 312 16.53 15.72 -0.28
N VAL A 313 16.20 14.46 -0.41
CA VAL A 313 16.75 13.55 -1.43
C VAL A 313 16.54 14.11 -2.85
N TRP A 314 15.41 14.78 -3.08
CA TRP A 314 15.06 15.36 -4.37
C TRP A 314 15.89 16.61 -4.75
N LYS A 315 16.81 17.06 -3.90
CA LYS A 315 17.81 18.06 -4.29
C LYS A 315 18.91 17.47 -5.19
N ASP A 316 19.24 16.19 -4.96
CA ASP A 316 20.32 15.50 -5.63
C ASP A 316 19.81 14.45 -6.63
N VAL A 317 18.52 14.06 -6.52
CA VAL A 317 17.86 13.10 -7.40
C VAL A 317 16.82 13.83 -8.26
N THR A 318 16.96 13.71 -9.57
CA THR A 318 15.99 14.28 -10.52
C THR A 318 14.85 13.31 -10.75
N LEU A 319 13.61 13.77 -10.54
CA LEU A 319 12.42 13.01 -10.95
C LEU A 319 12.42 12.91 -12.49
N PRO A 320 12.40 11.71 -13.09
CA PRO A 320 12.46 11.58 -14.54
C PRO A 320 11.28 12.29 -15.24
N GLU A 321 11.51 12.75 -16.48
CA GLU A 321 10.48 13.44 -17.27
C GLU A 321 9.21 12.59 -17.41
N GLY A 322 8.05 13.23 -17.29
CA GLY A 322 6.76 12.58 -17.40
C GLY A 322 6.29 11.84 -16.11
N LYS A 323 7.16 11.71 -15.11
CA LYS A 323 6.80 11.05 -13.84
C LYS A 323 6.06 12.01 -12.91
N ILE A 324 5.35 11.42 -11.96
CA ILE A 324 4.55 12.10 -10.94
C ILE A 324 5.01 11.59 -9.57
N LEU A 325 5.17 12.50 -8.61
CA LEU A 325 5.41 12.19 -7.23
C LEU A 325 4.13 12.42 -6.41
N ILE A 326 3.77 11.45 -5.60
CA ILE A 326 2.61 11.51 -4.69
C ILE A 326 3.14 11.42 -3.25
N PRO A 327 3.67 12.52 -2.68
CA PRO A 327 4.09 12.51 -1.30
C PRO A 327 2.89 12.36 -0.36
N GLY A 328 2.98 11.47 0.61
CA GLY A 328 2.06 11.39 1.72
C GLY A 328 2.24 12.60 2.63
N VAL A 329 1.30 13.52 2.60
CA VAL A 329 1.38 14.76 3.40
C VAL A 329 0.43 14.78 4.59
N VAL A 330 -0.37 13.72 4.72
CA VAL A 330 -1.12 13.35 5.94
C VAL A 330 -0.83 11.90 6.29
N GLY A 331 -0.63 11.62 7.58
CA GLY A 331 -0.07 10.36 8.04
C GLY A 331 -1.06 9.44 8.74
N HIS A 332 -0.81 8.15 8.65
CA HIS A 332 -1.48 7.13 9.44
C HIS A 332 -0.78 6.89 10.79
N ALA A 333 0.54 7.12 10.85
CA ALA A 333 1.36 6.89 12.05
C ALA A 333 1.02 7.85 13.22
N THR A 334 0.41 8.99 12.92
CA THR A 334 -0.11 9.95 13.90
C THR A 334 -1.61 9.78 14.09
N SER A 335 -2.06 8.58 14.39
CA SER A 335 -3.45 8.13 14.30
C SER A 335 -4.49 9.02 14.99
N ASN A 336 -4.10 9.74 16.05
CA ASN A 336 -5.00 10.63 16.82
C ASN A 336 -4.87 12.11 16.46
N LEU A 337 -4.01 12.48 15.51
CA LEU A 337 -3.77 13.87 15.12
C LEU A 337 -4.28 14.11 13.69
N VAL A 338 -4.97 15.22 13.49
CA VAL A 338 -5.31 15.75 12.17
C VAL A 338 -4.34 16.87 11.86
N GLU A 339 -3.64 16.77 10.74
CA GLU A 339 -2.70 17.78 10.28
C GLU A 339 -3.43 19.09 9.96
N SER A 340 -2.84 20.23 10.31
CA SER A 340 -3.42 21.50 9.86
C SER A 340 -3.19 21.70 8.37
N PRO A 341 -4.13 22.34 7.65
CA PRO A 341 -3.97 22.65 6.22
C PRO A 341 -2.69 23.42 5.90
N GLU A 342 -2.21 24.26 6.82
CA GLU A 342 -0.95 24.99 6.68
C GLU A 342 0.28 24.06 6.66
N VAL A 343 0.30 23.04 7.50
CA VAL A 343 1.37 22.02 7.50
C VAL A 343 1.35 21.23 6.21
N VAL A 344 0.18 20.79 5.75
CA VAL A 344 -0.01 20.10 4.48
C VAL A 344 0.48 20.95 3.31
N ALA A 345 0.05 22.23 3.24
CA ALA A 345 0.49 23.18 2.21
C ALA A 345 2.02 23.37 2.22
N GLY A 346 2.61 23.53 3.39
CA GLY A 346 4.06 23.69 3.53
C GLY A 346 4.84 22.43 3.06
N ARG A 347 4.33 21.23 3.34
CA ARG A 347 4.91 19.98 2.83
C ARG A 347 4.84 19.92 1.30
N LEU A 348 3.68 20.21 0.71
CA LEU A 348 3.49 20.22 -0.75
C LEU A 348 4.38 21.24 -1.47
N GLN A 349 4.53 22.45 -0.92
CA GLN A 349 5.40 23.48 -1.48
C GLN A 349 6.88 23.04 -1.51
N ARG A 350 7.36 22.32 -0.48
CA ARG A 350 8.72 21.76 -0.44
C ARG A 350 8.95 20.80 -1.61
N TYR A 351 8.04 19.84 -1.82
CA TYR A 351 8.15 18.91 -2.95
C TYR A 351 8.01 19.63 -4.30
N ALA A 352 7.03 20.50 -4.45
CA ALA A 352 6.79 21.27 -5.68
C ALA A 352 8.01 22.11 -6.10
N SER A 353 8.73 22.67 -5.12
CA SER A 353 9.96 23.44 -5.39
C SER A 353 11.12 22.62 -5.91
N LEU A 354 11.13 21.31 -5.67
CA LEU A 354 12.22 20.38 -6.03
C LEU A 354 11.91 19.61 -7.31
N VAL A 355 10.67 19.14 -7.48
CA VAL A 355 10.31 18.25 -8.59
C VAL A 355 9.39 18.92 -9.63
N GLY A 356 8.99 20.19 -9.41
CA GLY A 356 8.01 20.91 -10.24
C GLY A 356 6.58 20.70 -9.73
N ARG A 357 5.81 21.79 -9.66
CA ARG A 357 4.44 21.80 -9.11
C ARG A 357 3.47 20.90 -9.88
N GLU A 358 3.64 20.81 -11.19
CA GLU A 358 2.82 19.99 -12.08
C GLU A 358 3.06 18.48 -11.88
N ASN A 359 4.15 18.12 -11.23
CA ASN A 359 4.57 16.74 -10.98
C ASN A 359 4.17 16.24 -9.59
N VAL A 360 3.50 17.06 -8.77
CA VAL A 360 3.10 16.71 -7.41
C VAL A 360 1.60 16.50 -7.30
N ILE A 361 1.19 15.37 -6.75
CA ILE A 361 -0.19 15.10 -6.30
C ILE A 361 -0.16 14.90 -4.79
N ALA A 362 -1.04 15.56 -4.05
CA ALA A 362 -1.12 15.41 -2.60
C ALA A 362 -1.71 14.04 -2.23
N GLY A 363 -0.99 13.25 -1.43
CA GLY A 363 -1.39 11.90 -1.02
C GLY A 363 -1.42 11.69 0.49
N THR A 364 -1.76 10.46 0.89
CA THR A 364 -1.60 9.95 2.26
C THR A 364 -0.36 9.05 2.34
N ASP A 365 0.27 8.96 3.52
CA ASP A 365 1.44 8.08 3.72
C ASP A 365 1.13 6.62 3.40
N CYS A 366 -0.02 6.14 3.82
CA CYS A 366 -0.57 4.82 3.54
C CYS A 366 -2.09 4.85 3.73
N GLY A 367 -2.76 3.71 3.71
CA GLY A 367 -4.18 3.62 4.01
C GLY A 367 -4.51 4.08 5.44
N LEU A 368 -5.61 4.78 5.62
CA LEU A 368 -6.08 5.32 6.90
C LEU A 368 -7.05 4.35 7.61
N GLY A 369 -7.75 3.51 6.84
CA GLY A 369 -8.73 2.57 7.36
C GLY A 369 -8.14 1.51 8.27
N GLY A 370 -8.77 1.29 9.43
CA GLY A 370 -8.29 0.36 10.44
C GLY A 370 -7.08 0.84 11.26
N ARG A 371 -6.51 2.01 10.93
CA ARG A 371 -5.38 2.64 11.64
C ARG A 371 -5.79 3.88 12.40
N CYS A 372 -6.73 4.65 11.86
CA CYS A 372 -7.33 5.80 12.50
C CYS A 372 -8.80 5.50 12.83
N HIS A 373 -9.34 6.19 13.84
CA HIS A 373 -10.79 6.25 14.00
C HIS A 373 -11.42 6.80 12.71
N PRO A 374 -12.56 6.28 12.22
CA PRO A 374 -13.18 6.73 10.98
C PRO A 374 -13.31 8.25 10.84
N ASP A 375 -13.80 8.93 11.88
CA ASP A 375 -13.96 10.39 11.86
C ASP A 375 -12.61 11.11 11.72
N VAL A 376 -11.54 10.58 12.33
CA VAL A 376 -10.19 11.14 12.21
C VAL A 376 -9.64 10.91 10.81
N ALA A 377 -9.85 9.73 10.23
CA ALA A 377 -9.42 9.42 8.88
C ALA A 377 -10.08 10.34 7.84
N TRP A 378 -11.38 10.56 7.96
CA TRP A 378 -12.11 11.48 7.09
C TRP A 378 -11.71 12.94 7.28
N ALA A 379 -11.46 13.37 8.52
CA ALA A 379 -10.94 14.71 8.81
C ALA A 379 -9.53 14.93 8.24
N LYS A 380 -8.67 13.90 8.23
CA LYS A 380 -7.35 13.95 7.57
C LYS A 380 -7.46 14.15 6.07
N LEU A 381 -8.39 13.49 5.39
CA LEU A 381 -8.63 13.70 3.95
C LEU A 381 -9.17 15.10 3.64
N GLN A 382 -10.01 15.64 4.51
CA GLN A 382 -10.44 17.03 4.38
C GLN A 382 -9.27 18.00 4.55
N ALA A 383 -8.42 17.82 5.57
CA ALA A 383 -7.23 18.63 5.78
C ALA A 383 -6.22 18.52 4.61
N LEU A 384 -6.13 17.33 4.00
CA LEU A 384 -5.35 17.12 2.78
C LEU A 384 -5.85 18.01 1.64
N ALA A 385 -7.16 18.04 1.38
CA ALA A 385 -7.77 18.82 0.32
C ALA A 385 -7.64 20.34 0.59
N GLU A 386 -7.91 20.80 1.81
CA GLU A 386 -7.74 22.17 2.22
C GLU A 386 -6.29 22.66 2.08
N GLY A 387 -5.33 21.81 2.50
CA GLY A 387 -3.90 22.11 2.37
C GLY A 387 -3.43 22.12 0.90
N ALA A 388 -3.96 21.24 0.06
CA ALA A 388 -3.68 21.25 -1.38
C ALA A 388 -4.24 22.50 -2.05
N ALA A 389 -5.41 22.98 -1.65
CA ALA A 389 -5.97 24.24 -2.13
C ALA A 389 -5.07 25.43 -1.74
N LEU A 390 -4.64 25.53 -0.48
CA LEU A 390 -3.71 26.58 -0.02
C LEU A 390 -2.36 26.51 -0.77
N ALA A 391 -1.82 25.33 -0.99
CA ALA A 391 -0.59 25.16 -1.77
C ALA A 391 -0.79 25.63 -3.21
N SER A 392 -1.95 25.33 -3.81
CA SER A 392 -2.29 25.73 -5.18
C SER A 392 -2.37 27.23 -5.32
N GLU A 393 -3.05 27.93 -4.41
CA GLU A 393 -3.08 29.39 -4.39
C GLU A 393 -1.68 30.00 -4.36
N ARG A 394 -0.76 29.43 -3.58
CA ARG A 394 0.63 29.91 -3.43
C ARG A 394 1.52 29.59 -4.62
N LEU A 395 1.21 28.52 -5.36
CA LEU A 395 2.03 28.05 -6.48
C LEU A 395 1.56 28.57 -7.84
N TRP A 396 0.28 28.86 -8.02
CA TRP A 396 -0.30 29.36 -9.28
C TRP A 396 -0.88 30.78 -9.18
N GLY A 397 -1.18 31.28 -7.97
CA GLY A 397 -1.63 32.66 -7.72
C GLY A 397 -0.46 33.57 -7.63
#